data_f10d8ef699a16c10cceb7eadf98a1e94
#
_entry.id   f10d8ef699a16c10cceb7eadf98a1e94
#
_cell.length_a   1.000
_cell.length_b   1.000
_cell.length_c   1.000
_cell.angle_alpha   90.00
_cell.angle_beta   90.00
_cell.angle_gamma   90.00
#
_symmetry.space_group_name_H-M   'P 1'
#
loop_
_entity.id
_entity.type
_entity.pdbx_description
1 polymer ?
#
loop_
_entity_poly.entity_id
_entity_poly.type
_entity_poly.pdbx_seq_one_letter_code
_entity_poly.pdbx_strand_id
1 'polypeptide(L)'
;MTPAEGCDFFGIPNCCRVVMENLPPPPFDPESEALKHLKQVVWSVVGSGGSSRTDAKLGDLEEVLDQARKYPNVTGGVLDDFLNARRRELFTPADVALFRERMHQETGRRLDLWVVLYAHEISPEVKPYLEECDVVTFWTWHGRTLDRLEENLDTVIAMTPGKRHLAGCYMWNYGESKPLTPEQMKHQCEVYLRYVMDGKIEGIIFCSNCIADLGIPEVEWTRRWIAEHADQAVPEK
;
A
#
# COMPACT_ATOMS: atom_id res chain seq x y z
N MET A 1 -7.26 -11.41 -12.94
CA MET A 1 -7.28 -12.05 -11.58
C MET A 1 -7.91 -11.09 -10.59
N THR A 2 -8.86 -11.54 -9.78
CA THR A 2 -9.44 -10.75 -8.69
C THR A 2 -8.42 -10.51 -7.57
N PRO A 3 -8.63 -9.53 -6.67
CA PRO A 3 -7.74 -9.35 -5.51
C PRO A 3 -7.63 -10.59 -4.62
N ALA A 4 -8.73 -11.30 -4.37
CA ALA A 4 -8.72 -12.54 -3.59
C ALA A 4 -7.89 -13.64 -4.28
N GLU A 5 -8.13 -13.89 -5.57
CA GLU A 5 -7.34 -14.83 -6.37
C GLU A 5 -5.85 -14.45 -6.41
N GLY A 6 -5.53 -13.15 -6.45
CA GLY A 6 -4.14 -12.67 -6.39
C GLY A 6 -3.47 -13.00 -5.06
N CYS A 7 -4.15 -12.79 -3.95
CA CYS A 7 -3.65 -13.16 -2.62
C CYS A 7 -3.42 -14.66 -2.52
N ASP A 8 -4.37 -15.48 -2.98
CA ASP A 8 -4.27 -16.95 -2.98
C ASP A 8 -3.12 -17.42 -3.89
N PHE A 9 -2.98 -16.84 -5.08
CA PHE A 9 -1.93 -17.19 -6.03
C PHE A 9 -0.52 -16.94 -5.47
N PHE A 10 -0.32 -15.83 -4.76
CA PHE A 10 0.95 -15.50 -4.12
C PHE A 10 1.12 -16.10 -2.72
N GLY A 11 0.09 -16.73 -2.14
CA GLY A 11 0.11 -17.25 -0.78
C GLY A 11 0.20 -16.14 0.29
N ILE A 12 -0.29 -14.93 -0.01
CA ILE A 12 -0.23 -13.78 0.89
C ILE A 12 -1.56 -13.64 1.64
N PRO A 13 -1.56 -13.67 2.98
CA PRO A 13 -2.78 -13.63 3.79
C PRO A 13 -3.33 -12.21 4.01
N ASN A 14 -2.77 -11.19 3.39
CA ASN A 14 -3.13 -9.78 3.59
C ASN A 14 -3.39 -9.10 2.26
N CYS A 15 -4.32 -8.15 2.23
CA CYS A 15 -4.67 -7.39 1.03
C CYS A 15 -4.71 -5.89 1.30
N CYS A 16 -4.01 -5.11 0.49
CA CYS A 16 -4.24 -3.67 0.35
C CYS A 16 -5.12 -3.48 -0.90
N ARG A 17 -6.43 -3.24 -0.67
CA ARG A 17 -7.42 -3.13 -1.74
C ARG A 17 -7.63 -1.69 -2.17
N VAL A 18 -7.00 -1.31 -3.26
CA VAL A 18 -7.10 0.04 -3.83
C VAL A 18 -8.27 0.15 -4.80
N VAL A 19 -9.02 1.24 -4.72
CA VAL A 19 -10.00 1.64 -5.75
C VAL A 19 -9.23 2.21 -6.95
N MET A 20 -9.37 1.57 -8.12
CA MET A 20 -8.73 1.98 -9.37
C MET A 20 -9.80 2.35 -10.40
N GLU A 21 -9.65 3.50 -11.07
CA GLU A 21 -10.61 3.98 -12.08
C GLU A 21 -12.08 3.96 -11.60
N ASN A 22 -12.28 4.37 -10.33
CA ASN A 22 -13.56 4.33 -9.62
C ASN A 22 -14.15 2.92 -9.35
N LEU A 23 -13.37 1.85 -9.50
CA LEU A 23 -13.79 0.47 -9.26
C LEU A 23 -13.07 -0.16 -8.06
N PRO A 24 -13.81 -0.90 -7.21
CA PRO A 24 -15.25 -1.10 -7.24
C PRO A 24 -16.00 0.16 -6.82
N PRO A 25 -17.23 0.36 -7.31
CA PRO A 25 -18.13 1.34 -6.70
C PRO A 25 -18.68 0.81 -5.38
N PRO A 26 -19.10 1.67 -4.43
CA PRO A 26 -19.85 1.24 -3.27
C PRO A 26 -21.18 0.55 -3.67
N PRO A 27 -21.68 -0.39 -2.84
CA PRO A 27 -21.07 -0.88 -1.60
C PRO A 27 -19.93 -1.88 -1.85
N PHE A 28 -18.94 -1.92 -0.92
CA PHE A 28 -17.80 -2.82 -1.03
C PHE A 28 -18.06 -4.24 -0.52
N ASP A 29 -19.28 -4.51 -0.03
CA ASP A 29 -19.67 -5.81 0.55
C ASP A 29 -19.29 -7.02 -0.33
N PRO A 30 -19.52 -7.03 -1.67
CA PRO A 30 -19.20 -8.20 -2.49
C PRO A 30 -17.69 -8.54 -2.48
N GLU A 31 -16.82 -7.52 -2.49
CA GLU A 31 -15.38 -7.75 -2.45
C GLU A 31 -14.88 -8.05 -1.04
N SER A 32 -15.42 -7.37 0.00
CA SER A 32 -15.10 -7.70 1.39
C SER A 32 -15.50 -9.13 1.75
N GLU A 33 -16.65 -9.62 1.25
CA GLU A 33 -17.04 -11.01 1.41
C GLU A 33 -16.07 -11.98 0.74
N ALA A 34 -15.56 -11.64 -0.45
CA ALA A 34 -14.53 -12.43 -1.14
C ALA A 34 -13.19 -12.45 -0.39
N LEU A 35 -12.86 -11.35 0.31
CA LEU A 35 -11.61 -11.17 1.07
C LEU A 35 -11.69 -11.60 2.54
N LYS A 36 -12.85 -12.07 3.03
CA LYS A 36 -13.06 -12.36 4.46
C LYS A 36 -12.17 -13.47 5.03
N HIS A 37 -11.62 -14.35 4.17
CA HIS A 37 -10.71 -15.42 4.56
C HIS A 37 -9.29 -14.92 4.86
N LEU A 38 -8.95 -13.72 4.44
CA LEU A 38 -7.64 -13.12 4.68
C LEU A 38 -7.50 -12.65 6.13
N LYS A 39 -6.26 -12.58 6.61
CA LYS A 39 -5.96 -12.11 7.97
C LYS A 39 -6.16 -10.61 8.12
N GLN A 40 -5.82 -9.84 7.07
CA GLN A 40 -5.87 -8.38 7.09
C GLN A 40 -6.28 -7.84 5.72
N VAL A 41 -7.18 -6.87 5.74
CA VAL A 41 -7.58 -6.07 4.58
C VAL A 41 -7.48 -4.59 4.93
N VAL A 42 -6.82 -3.83 4.06
CA VAL A 42 -6.76 -2.36 4.13
C VAL A 42 -7.45 -1.83 2.89
N TRP A 43 -8.53 -1.06 3.09
CA TRP A 43 -9.35 -0.52 1.99
C TRP A 43 -8.92 0.88 1.58
N SER A 44 -9.11 1.21 0.33
CA SER A 44 -8.90 2.55 -0.21
C SER A 44 -9.92 3.54 0.35
N VAL A 45 -9.45 4.57 1.05
CA VAL A 45 -10.24 5.76 1.42
C VAL A 45 -10.19 6.76 0.28
N VAL A 46 -9.00 6.97 -0.27
CA VAL A 46 -8.80 7.71 -1.53
C VAL A 46 -8.10 6.76 -2.49
N GLY A 47 -8.69 6.57 -3.66
CA GLY A 47 -8.21 5.61 -4.66
C GLY A 47 -7.06 6.13 -5.52
N SER A 48 -6.69 5.37 -6.54
CA SER A 48 -5.63 5.74 -7.49
C SER A 48 -5.92 7.07 -8.20
N GLY A 49 -4.93 7.64 -8.87
CA GLY A 49 -5.02 8.95 -9.54
C GLY A 49 -6.15 9.08 -10.56
N GLY A 50 -6.63 7.96 -11.14
CA GLY A 50 -7.80 7.91 -12.03
C GLY A 50 -9.16 7.83 -11.31
N SER A 51 -9.18 7.74 -9.99
CA SER A 51 -10.40 7.53 -9.19
C SER A 51 -11.01 8.84 -8.72
N SER A 52 -11.56 9.63 -9.66
CA SER A 52 -12.14 10.96 -9.39
C SER A 52 -13.30 10.95 -8.39
N ARG A 53 -14.01 9.84 -8.23
CA ARG A 53 -15.07 9.68 -7.23
C ARG A 53 -14.54 9.88 -5.81
N THR A 54 -13.33 9.43 -5.55
CA THR A 54 -12.71 9.56 -4.23
C THR A 54 -12.01 10.91 -3.99
N ASP A 55 -12.03 11.82 -4.97
CA ASP A 55 -11.57 13.21 -4.83
C ASP A 55 -12.61 14.10 -4.11
N ALA A 56 -13.74 13.53 -3.67
CA ALA A 56 -14.70 14.21 -2.80
C ALA A 56 -14.15 14.31 -1.37
N LYS A 57 -14.66 15.27 -0.58
CA LYS A 57 -14.13 15.69 0.73
C LYS A 57 -13.83 14.56 1.73
N LEU A 58 -14.54 13.43 1.68
CA LEU A 58 -14.33 12.28 2.58
C LEU A 58 -13.89 11.01 1.83
N GLY A 59 -13.71 11.10 0.50
CA GLY A 59 -13.43 9.91 -0.29
C GLY A 59 -14.45 8.79 -0.04
N ASP A 60 -13.96 7.58 0.17
CA ASP A 60 -14.76 6.40 0.53
C ASP A 60 -14.70 6.08 2.05
N LEU A 61 -14.37 7.06 2.91
CA LEU A 61 -14.19 6.83 4.34
C LEU A 61 -15.39 6.15 4.99
N GLU A 62 -16.62 6.63 4.70
CA GLU A 62 -17.86 6.06 5.26
C GLU A 62 -18.01 4.58 4.90
N GLU A 63 -17.72 4.25 3.66
CA GLU A 63 -17.77 2.87 3.19
C GLU A 63 -16.72 2.00 3.89
N VAL A 64 -15.48 2.49 4.03
CA VAL A 64 -14.41 1.78 4.74
C VAL A 64 -14.78 1.52 6.21
N LEU A 65 -15.37 2.51 6.89
CA LEU A 65 -15.84 2.38 8.27
C LEU A 65 -16.99 1.35 8.37
N ASP A 66 -17.90 1.35 7.39
CA ASP A 66 -18.98 0.37 7.34
C ASP A 66 -18.47 -1.06 7.11
N GLN A 67 -17.52 -1.23 6.18
CA GLN A 67 -16.86 -2.51 5.97
C GLN A 67 -16.12 -3.00 7.24
N ALA A 68 -15.45 -2.10 7.95
CA ALA A 68 -14.75 -2.45 9.19
C ALA A 68 -15.71 -2.88 10.33
N ARG A 69 -16.95 -2.37 10.35
CA ARG A 69 -17.98 -2.83 11.31
C ARG A 69 -18.48 -4.24 10.99
N LYS A 70 -18.56 -4.59 9.70
CA LYS A 70 -19.06 -5.88 9.21
C LYS A 70 -17.99 -6.97 9.20
N TYR A 71 -16.75 -6.61 8.85
CA TYR A 71 -15.64 -7.53 8.61
C TYR A 71 -14.48 -7.24 9.56
N PRO A 72 -14.22 -8.11 10.56
CA PRO A 72 -13.19 -7.87 11.57
C PRO A 72 -11.76 -7.86 11.02
N ASN A 73 -11.54 -8.46 9.85
CA ASN A 73 -10.25 -8.44 9.17
C ASN A 73 -9.97 -7.14 8.38
N VAL A 74 -10.92 -6.22 8.27
CA VAL A 74 -10.66 -4.86 7.73
C VAL A 74 -10.01 -4.03 8.84
N THR A 75 -8.71 -3.78 8.73
CA THR A 75 -7.88 -3.21 9.80
C THR A 75 -7.40 -1.81 9.53
N GLY A 76 -7.66 -1.26 8.35
CA GLY A 76 -7.20 0.07 7.99
C GLY A 76 -7.79 0.61 6.70
N GLY A 77 -7.44 1.86 6.44
CA GLY A 77 -7.70 2.53 5.17
C GLY A 77 -6.43 3.12 4.57
N VAL A 78 -6.38 3.24 3.25
CA VAL A 78 -5.22 3.77 2.53
C VAL A 78 -5.61 4.97 1.65
N LEU A 79 -4.70 5.96 1.64
CA LEU A 79 -4.70 7.11 0.74
C LEU A 79 -3.73 6.77 -0.41
N ASP A 80 -4.26 6.38 -1.57
CA ASP A 80 -3.46 6.01 -2.73
C ASP A 80 -3.29 7.17 -3.70
N ASP A 81 -2.12 7.27 -4.36
CA ASP A 81 -1.76 8.39 -5.26
C ASP A 81 -2.07 9.77 -4.66
N PHE A 82 -1.98 9.89 -3.34
CA PHE A 82 -2.57 11.00 -2.58
C PHE A 82 -1.68 12.24 -2.53
N LEU A 83 -0.36 12.07 -2.54
CA LEU A 83 0.59 13.14 -2.25
C LEU A 83 0.96 14.00 -3.47
N ASN A 84 0.38 13.72 -4.64
CA ASN A 84 0.58 14.56 -5.82
C ASN A 84 0.00 15.98 -5.65
N ALA A 85 0.49 16.95 -6.43
CA ALA A 85 0.12 18.35 -6.30
C ALA A 85 -1.39 18.59 -6.39
N ARG A 86 -2.09 17.92 -7.34
CA ARG A 86 -3.54 18.08 -7.52
C ARG A 86 -4.33 17.68 -6.26
N ARG A 87 -3.99 16.55 -5.64
CA ARG A 87 -4.71 16.10 -4.44
C ARG A 87 -4.38 16.92 -3.21
N ARG A 88 -3.18 17.46 -3.10
CA ARG A 88 -2.82 18.43 -2.05
C ARG A 88 -3.55 19.78 -2.18
N GLU A 89 -4.10 20.12 -3.35
CA GLU A 89 -5.02 21.25 -3.51
C GLU A 89 -6.45 20.92 -3.02
N LEU A 90 -6.86 19.67 -3.07
CA LEU A 90 -8.19 19.21 -2.66
C LEU A 90 -8.26 18.85 -1.17
N PHE A 91 -7.18 18.33 -0.61
CA PHE A 91 -7.09 17.84 0.75
C PHE A 91 -5.97 18.56 1.50
N THR A 92 -6.27 18.99 2.70
CA THR A 92 -5.28 19.59 3.62
C THR A 92 -4.77 18.53 4.61
N PRO A 93 -3.66 18.77 5.33
CA PRO A 93 -3.25 17.91 6.44
C PRO A 93 -4.34 17.75 7.51
N ALA A 94 -5.17 18.77 7.73
CA ALA A 94 -6.30 18.70 8.66
C ALA A 94 -7.39 17.72 8.18
N ASP A 95 -7.60 17.58 6.87
CA ASP A 95 -8.51 16.57 6.33
C ASP A 95 -7.96 15.15 6.56
N VAL A 96 -6.64 14.95 6.44
CA VAL A 96 -5.98 13.68 6.75
C VAL A 96 -6.07 13.36 8.25
N ALA A 97 -5.88 14.36 9.11
CA ALA A 97 -6.09 14.21 10.56
C ALA A 97 -7.52 13.76 10.88
N LEU A 98 -8.53 14.33 10.19
CA LEU A 98 -9.93 13.93 10.34
C LEU A 98 -10.16 12.48 9.90
N PHE A 99 -9.59 12.04 8.77
CA PHE A 99 -9.66 10.62 8.37
C PHE A 99 -9.13 9.70 9.46
N ARG A 100 -7.94 10.00 9.98
CA ARG A 100 -7.32 9.22 11.06
C ARG A 100 -8.17 9.19 12.31
N GLU A 101 -8.65 10.35 12.78
CA GLU A 101 -9.46 10.45 13.99
C GLU A 101 -10.71 9.58 13.88
N ARG A 102 -11.44 9.67 12.80
CA ARG A 102 -12.65 8.87 12.56
C ARG A 102 -12.34 7.38 12.50
N MET A 103 -11.27 7.01 11.81
CA MET A 103 -10.82 5.60 11.74
C MET A 103 -10.40 5.04 13.10
N HIS A 104 -9.83 5.88 13.96
CA HIS A 104 -9.45 5.44 15.31
C HIS A 104 -10.65 5.25 16.25
N GLN A 105 -11.77 5.95 16.02
CA GLN A 105 -12.84 6.10 17.03
C GLN A 105 -14.17 5.42 16.64
N GLU A 106 -14.54 5.40 15.37
CA GLU A 106 -15.94 5.16 14.99
C GLU A 106 -16.35 3.69 14.81
N THR A 107 -15.42 2.73 14.87
CA THR A 107 -15.72 1.31 14.63
C THR A 107 -15.66 0.43 15.88
N GLY A 108 -15.45 1.04 17.07
CA GLY A 108 -15.23 0.30 18.32
C GLY A 108 -13.86 -0.36 18.45
N ARG A 109 -13.00 -0.23 17.43
CA ARG A 109 -11.60 -0.63 17.40
C ARG A 109 -10.81 0.34 16.53
N ARG A 110 -9.53 0.48 16.81
CA ARG A 110 -8.65 1.34 16.01
C ARG A 110 -8.40 0.72 14.64
N LEU A 111 -8.54 1.52 13.60
CA LEU A 111 -8.12 1.23 12.23
C LEU A 111 -6.96 2.15 11.87
N ASP A 112 -5.91 1.61 11.27
CA ASP A 112 -4.76 2.42 10.85
C ASP A 112 -5.04 3.17 9.54
N LEU A 113 -4.61 4.43 9.47
CA LEU A 113 -4.59 5.20 8.23
C LEU A 113 -3.23 5.07 7.55
N TRP A 114 -3.21 4.52 6.33
CA TRP A 114 -2.03 4.33 5.51
C TRP A 114 -1.94 5.38 4.41
N VAL A 115 -0.74 5.70 3.95
CA VAL A 115 -0.52 6.57 2.80
C VAL A 115 0.54 6.00 1.87
N VAL A 116 0.31 6.12 0.56
CA VAL A 116 1.29 5.81 -0.48
C VAL A 116 2.19 7.00 -0.69
N LEU A 117 3.50 6.78 -0.63
CA LEU A 117 4.54 7.76 -0.92
C LEU A 117 5.48 7.22 -2.01
N TYR A 118 5.57 7.91 -3.12
CA TYR A 118 6.50 7.57 -4.18
C TYR A 118 7.87 8.23 -3.99
N ALA A 119 8.93 7.57 -4.47
CA ALA A 119 10.29 8.10 -4.40
C ALA A 119 10.42 9.52 -4.98
N HIS A 120 9.67 9.85 -6.03
CA HIS A 120 9.69 11.17 -6.67
C HIS A 120 8.86 12.24 -5.92
N GLU A 121 8.09 11.86 -4.90
CA GLU A 121 7.31 12.77 -4.07
C GLU A 121 8.02 13.14 -2.75
N ILE A 122 9.17 12.53 -2.46
CA ILE A 122 9.92 12.84 -1.24
C ILE A 122 10.30 14.33 -1.23
N SER A 123 9.64 15.10 -0.39
CA SER A 123 9.86 16.54 -0.26
C SER A 123 9.33 17.07 1.08
N PRO A 124 9.78 18.25 1.54
CA PRO A 124 9.26 18.87 2.75
C PRO A 124 7.75 19.13 2.71
N GLU A 125 7.17 19.36 1.53
CA GLU A 125 5.76 19.69 1.36
C GLU A 125 4.81 18.53 1.69
N VAL A 126 5.26 17.29 1.57
CA VAL A 126 4.43 16.12 1.90
C VAL A 126 4.50 15.75 3.38
N LYS A 127 5.52 16.22 4.10
CA LYS A 127 5.74 15.87 5.50
C LYS A 127 4.52 16.12 6.40
N PRO A 128 3.82 17.28 6.35
CA PRO A 128 2.64 17.51 7.18
C PRO A 128 1.52 16.50 6.97
N TYR A 129 1.38 15.93 5.78
CA TYR A 129 0.40 14.88 5.48
C TYR A 129 0.84 13.53 6.07
N LEU A 130 2.13 13.19 5.94
CA LEU A 130 2.70 11.96 6.49
C LEU A 130 2.61 11.92 8.02
N GLU A 131 2.75 13.06 8.69
CA GLU A 131 2.62 13.20 10.15
C GLU A 131 1.23 12.81 10.65
N GLU A 132 0.21 12.95 9.79
CA GLU A 132 -1.17 12.60 10.12
C GLU A 132 -1.52 11.13 9.80
N CYS A 133 -0.62 10.35 9.20
CA CYS A 133 -0.85 8.92 8.93
C CYS A 133 -0.20 8.02 9.98
N ASP A 134 -0.70 6.80 10.14
CA ASP A 134 -0.13 5.79 11.03
C ASP A 134 0.96 4.97 10.33
N VAL A 135 0.78 4.71 9.04
CA VAL A 135 1.66 3.87 8.22
C VAL A 135 2.01 4.58 6.92
N VAL A 136 3.29 4.62 6.59
CA VAL A 136 3.80 5.11 5.30
C VAL A 136 4.22 3.91 4.45
N THR A 137 3.63 3.77 3.27
CA THR A 137 4.03 2.76 2.29
C THR A 137 4.88 3.42 1.21
N PHE A 138 6.13 3.01 1.08
CA PHE A 138 7.09 3.61 0.16
C PHE A 138 7.20 2.83 -1.15
N TRP A 139 7.14 3.53 -2.30
CA TRP A 139 7.09 2.92 -3.64
C TRP A 139 8.08 3.56 -4.60
N THR A 140 8.68 2.75 -5.48
CA THR A 140 9.59 3.21 -6.55
C THR A 140 8.92 3.01 -7.91
N TRP A 141 8.46 4.12 -8.51
CA TRP A 141 7.71 4.11 -9.78
C TRP A 141 8.58 3.78 -11.00
N HIS A 142 9.84 4.23 -11.01
CA HIS A 142 10.79 4.05 -12.11
C HIS A 142 11.83 2.99 -11.77
N GLY A 143 11.90 1.91 -12.54
CA GLY A 143 12.90 0.85 -12.35
C GLY A 143 14.36 1.36 -12.38
N ARG A 144 14.65 2.38 -13.17
CA ARG A 144 15.99 3.01 -13.23
C ARG A 144 16.43 3.70 -11.93
N THR A 145 15.51 3.97 -11.01
CA THR A 145 15.83 4.62 -9.73
C THR A 145 15.90 3.63 -8.56
N LEU A 146 15.80 2.33 -8.84
CA LEU A 146 15.99 1.29 -7.82
C LEU A 146 17.44 1.21 -7.29
N ASP A 147 18.41 1.79 -8.01
CA ASP A 147 19.80 1.96 -7.54
C ASP A 147 19.90 2.88 -6.31
N ARG A 148 18.88 3.74 -6.08
CA ARG A 148 18.79 4.63 -4.91
C ARG A 148 17.78 4.14 -3.87
N LEU A 149 17.34 2.89 -3.94
CA LEU A 149 16.27 2.36 -3.12
C LEU A 149 16.56 2.48 -1.62
N GLU A 150 17.76 2.11 -1.18
CA GLU A 150 18.17 2.19 0.22
C GLU A 150 18.25 3.64 0.72
N GLU A 151 18.85 4.53 -0.06
CA GLU A 151 18.95 5.95 0.27
C GLU A 151 17.54 6.57 0.45
N ASN A 152 16.63 6.24 -0.45
CA ASN A 152 15.26 6.74 -0.39
C ASN A 152 14.49 6.18 0.82
N LEU A 153 14.61 4.87 1.10
CA LEU A 153 14.01 4.25 2.27
C LEU A 153 14.51 4.87 3.57
N ASP A 154 15.83 5.02 3.72
CA ASP A 154 16.42 5.63 4.91
C ASP A 154 15.96 7.10 5.06
N THR A 155 15.82 7.83 3.94
CA THR A 155 15.29 9.19 3.94
C THR A 155 13.84 9.24 4.44
N VAL A 156 12.97 8.34 3.95
CA VAL A 156 11.56 8.28 4.37
C VAL A 156 11.45 7.94 5.86
N ILE A 157 12.19 6.95 6.33
CA ILE A 157 12.20 6.55 7.75
C ILE A 157 12.66 7.72 8.63
N ALA A 158 13.72 8.42 8.23
CA ALA A 158 14.23 9.59 8.95
C ALA A 158 13.26 10.77 8.94
N MET A 159 12.51 10.96 7.84
CA MET A 159 11.53 12.05 7.70
C MET A 159 10.26 11.82 8.53
N THR A 160 9.94 10.57 8.83
CA THR A 160 8.71 10.16 9.53
C THR A 160 8.99 9.33 10.80
N PRO A 161 9.72 9.89 11.78
CA PRO A 161 10.08 9.18 13.01
C PRO A 161 8.81 8.75 13.78
N GLY A 162 8.83 7.52 14.27
CA GLY A 162 7.72 6.95 15.05
C GLY A 162 6.54 6.47 14.20
N LYS A 163 6.60 6.56 12.87
CA LYS A 163 5.63 5.93 11.98
C LYS A 163 6.04 4.51 11.65
N ARG A 164 5.05 3.70 11.30
CA ARG A 164 5.26 2.35 10.75
C ARG A 164 5.52 2.46 9.25
N HIS A 165 6.39 1.61 8.73
CA HIS A 165 6.79 1.66 7.32
C HIS A 165 6.60 0.30 6.66
N LEU A 166 6.10 0.32 5.42
CA LEU A 166 6.02 -0.82 4.52
C LEU A 166 6.67 -0.45 3.18
N ALA A 167 7.25 -1.42 2.50
CA ALA A 167 7.82 -1.22 1.18
C ALA A 167 6.90 -1.78 0.09
N GLY A 168 6.63 -0.99 -0.92
CA GLY A 168 5.86 -1.39 -2.09
C GLY A 168 6.77 -1.98 -3.18
N CYS A 169 6.47 -3.19 -3.58
CA CYS A 169 7.21 -3.94 -4.58
C CYS A 169 6.40 -4.05 -5.87
N TYR A 170 6.86 -3.41 -6.92
CA TYR A 170 6.35 -3.58 -8.27
C TYR A 170 7.06 -4.73 -8.99
N MET A 171 6.33 -5.49 -9.78
CA MET A 171 6.86 -6.44 -10.77
C MET A 171 6.87 -5.82 -12.17
N TRP A 172 6.19 -4.70 -12.35
CA TRP A 172 6.11 -3.90 -13.55
C TRP A 172 6.73 -2.52 -13.33
N ASN A 173 7.56 -2.09 -14.27
CA ASN A 173 8.17 -0.76 -14.27
C ASN A 173 7.17 0.22 -14.87
N TYR A 174 6.32 0.81 -14.04
CA TYR A 174 5.26 1.72 -14.48
C TYR A 174 5.81 2.97 -15.15
N GLY A 175 6.93 3.50 -14.68
CA GLY A 175 7.56 4.69 -15.23
C GLY A 175 8.13 4.51 -16.64
N GLU A 176 8.33 3.26 -17.10
CA GLU A 176 8.91 2.93 -18.41
C GLU A 176 8.03 1.95 -19.19
N SER A 177 6.84 1.63 -18.69
CA SER A 177 5.81 0.79 -19.31
C SER A 177 6.32 -0.57 -19.83
N LYS A 178 7.09 -1.28 -18.99
CA LYS A 178 7.69 -2.60 -19.29
C LYS A 178 7.87 -3.42 -18.01
N PRO A 179 8.06 -4.75 -18.07
CA PRO A 179 8.48 -5.53 -16.91
C PRO A 179 9.77 -4.99 -16.29
N LEU A 180 9.95 -5.16 -14.98
CA LEU A 180 11.27 -5.01 -14.35
C LEU A 180 12.19 -6.11 -14.86
N THR A 181 13.52 -5.86 -14.84
CA THR A 181 14.45 -6.95 -15.14
C THR A 181 14.57 -7.90 -13.94
N PRO A 182 15.01 -9.16 -14.15
CA PRO A 182 15.27 -10.08 -13.06
C PRO A 182 16.22 -9.52 -11.99
N GLU A 183 17.23 -8.74 -12.40
CA GLU A 183 18.20 -8.11 -11.51
C GLU A 183 17.52 -7.01 -10.67
N GLN A 184 16.62 -6.22 -11.27
CA GLN A 184 15.84 -5.20 -10.55
C GLN A 184 14.89 -5.83 -9.55
N MET A 185 14.20 -6.93 -9.94
CA MET A 185 13.34 -7.68 -9.03
C MET A 185 14.12 -8.25 -7.85
N LYS A 186 15.24 -8.92 -8.14
CA LYS A 186 16.09 -9.49 -7.11
C LYS A 186 16.59 -8.41 -6.15
N HIS A 187 17.12 -7.31 -6.68
CA HIS A 187 17.64 -6.20 -5.89
C HIS A 187 16.60 -5.62 -4.93
N GLN A 188 15.40 -5.26 -5.43
CA GLN A 188 14.38 -4.67 -4.55
C GLN A 188 13.90 -5.66 -3.48
N CYS A 189 13.69 -6.92 -3.82
CA CYS A 189 13.26 -7.94 -2.85
C CYS A 189 14.33 -8.20 -1.77
N GLU A 190 15.61 -8.28 -2.13
CA GLU A 190 16.72 -8.49 -1.19
C GLU A 190 16.87 -7.28 -0.25
N VAL A 191 16.78 -6.05 -0.78
CA VAL A 191 16.82 -4.84 0.05
C VAL A 191 15.66 -4.82 1.03
N TYR A 192 14.44 -5.06 0.55
CA TYR A 192 13.25 -5.03 1.40
C TYR A 192 13.30 -6.13 2.48
N LEU A 193 13.69 -7.35 2.13
CA LEU A 193 13.83 -8.44 3.11
C LEU A 193 14.83 -8.05 4.19
N ARG A 194 16.00 -7.51 3.83
CA ARG A 194 16.99 -7.04 4.80
C ARG A 194 16.40 -5.97 5.73
N TYR A 195 15.66 -4.98 5.19
CA TYR A 195 15.03 -3.93 6.00
C TYR A 195 13.95 -4.48 6.95
N VAL A 196 13.21 -5.53 6.54
CA VAL A 196 12.29 -6.26 7.42
C VAL A 196 13.06 -6.97 8.52
N MET A 197 14.13 -7.71 8.18
CA MET A 197 14.94 -8.45 9.16
C MET A 197 15.67 -7.53 10.13
N ASP A 198 16.07 -6.33 9.70
CA ASP A 198 16.66 -5.29 10.55
C ASP A 198 15.59 -4.54 11.41
N GLY A 199 14.31 -4.87 11.24
CA GLY A 199 13.21 -4.20 11.93
C GLY A 199 12.99 -2.73 11.53
N LYS A 200 13.55 -2.30 10.39
CA LYS A 200 13.39 -0.94 9.85
C LYS A 200 12.04 -0.72 9.19
N ILE A 201 11.47 -1.76 8.55
CA ILE A 201 10.13 -1.78 7.97
C ILE A 201 9.36 -3.01 8.47
N GLU A 202 8.03 -2.98 8.42
CA GLU A 202 7.19 -4.05 8.96
C GLU A 202 6.82 -5.12 7.93
N GLY A 203 7.02 -4.85 6.65
CA GLY A 203 6.68 -5.81 5.61
C GLY A 203 6.76 -5.24 4.20
N ILE A 204 6.34 -6.07 3.24
CA ILE A 204 6.38 -5.77 1.81
C ILE A 204 4.97 -5.89 1.24
N ILE A 205 4.56 -4.94 0.40
CA ILE A 205 3.31 -4.98 -0.36
C ILE A 205 3.64 -5.27 -1.82
N PHE A 206 3.20 -6.39 -2.34
CA PHE A 206 3.37 -6.73 -3.77
C PHE A 206 2.18 -6.22 -4.58
N CYS A 207 2.42 -5.31 -5.53
CA CYS A 207 1.39 -4.87 -6.48
C CYS A 207 1.21 -5.93 -7.55
N SER A 208 0.16 -6.75 -7.43
CA SER A 208 0.11 -8.05 -8.10
C SER A 208 -1.10 -8.30 -8.98
N ASN A 209 -2.32 -8.06 -8.51
CA ASN A 209 -3.51 -8.56 -9.19
C ASN A 209 -3.74 -7.98 -10.61
N CYS A 210 -3.26 -6.77 -10.88
CA CYS A 210 -3.39 -6.13 -12.19
C CYS A 210 -2.37 -6.63 -13.23
N ILE A 211 -1.33 -7.36 -12.81
CA ILE A 211 -0.24 -7.84 -13.68
C ILE A 211 -0.01 -9.35 -13.62
N ALA A 212 -0.58 -10.04 -12.62
CA ALA A 212 -0.34 -11.48 -12.42
C ALA A 212 -0.76 -12.35 -13.62
N ASP A 213 -1.74 -11.89 -14.41
CA ASP A 213 -2.25 -12.59 -15.60
C ASP A 213 -1.49 -12.27 -16.90
N LEU A 214 -0.49 -11.41 -16.85
CA LEU A 214 0.24 -10.99 -18.06
C LEU A 214 1.27 -12.02 -18.56
N GLY A 215 1.51 -13.09 -17.78
CA GLY A 215 2.46 -14.14 -18.15
C GLY A 215 3.92 -13.69 -18.15
N ILE A 216 4.26 -12.62 -17.43
CA ILE A 216 5.63 -12.12 -17.31
C ILE A 216 6.42 -12.99 -16.32
N PRO A 217 7.71 -13.30 -16.62
CA PRO A 217 8.53 -14.18 -15.78
C PRO A 217 8.70 -13.69 -14.34
N GLU A 218 8.66 -12.37 -14.13
CA GLU A 218 8.82 -11.71 -12.83
C GLU A 218 7.70 -12.11 -11.85
N VAL A 219 6.49 -12.40 -12.34
CA VAL A 219 5.36 -12.85 -11.52
C VAL A 219 5.67 -14.21 -10.89
N GLU A 220 6.07 -15.19 -11.70
CA GLU A 220 6.43 -16.53 -11.20
C GLU A 220 7.68 -16.53 -10.34
N TRP A 221 8.66 -15.67 -10.66
CA TRP A 221 9.82 -15.47 -9.83
C TRP A 221 9.42 -14.93 -8.46
N THR A 222 8.60 -13.91 -8.41
CA THR A 222 8.12 -13.29 -7.16
C THR A 222 7.31 -14.28 -6.33
N ARG A 223 6.42 -15.06 -6.94
CA ARG A 223 5.64 -16.08 -6.24
C ARG A 223 6.54 -17.11 -5.54
N ARG A 224 7.58 -17.58 -6.22
CA ARG A 224 8.57 -18.52 -5.63
C ARG A 224 9.36 -17.84 -4.52
N TRP A 225 9.82 -16.63 -4.75
CA TRP A 225 10.57 -15.86 -3.75
C TRP A 225 9.73 -15.65 -2.48
N ILE A 226 8.45 -15.31 -2.59
CA ILE A 226 7.53 -15.20 -1.45
C ILE A 226 7.44 -16.53 -0.71
N ALA A 227 7.22 -17.65 -1.42
CA ALA A 227 7.13 -18.97 -0.80
C ALA A 227 8.40 -19.39 -0.04
N GLU A 228 9.57 -18.94 -0.49
CA GLU A 228 10.86 -19.20 0.17
C GLU A 228 11.10 -18.34 1.42
N HIS A 229 10.46 -17.17 1.54
CA HIS A 229 10.79 -16.18 2.57
C HIS A 229 9.62 -15.84 3.50
N ALA A 230 8.38 -16.18 3.15
CA ALA A 230 7.18 -15.74 3.89
C ALA A 230 7.14 -16.24 5.35
N ASP A 231 7.72 -17.40 5.64
CA ASP A 231 7.73 -17.99 6.97
C ASP A 231 9.01 -17.70 7.77
N GLN A 232 9.87 -16.82 7.27
CA GLN A 232 11.06 -16.42 8.03
C GLN A 232 10.65 -15.61 9.25
N ALA A 233 11.11 -16.07 10.42
CA ALA A 233 10.86 -15.35 11.66
C ALA A 233 11.59 -13.99 11.66
N VAL A 234 10.84 -12.92 11.85
CA VAL A 234 11.41 -11.58 12.04
C VAL A 234 11.89 -11.49 13.50
N PRO A 235 13.11 -10.97 13.76
CA PRO A 235 13.59 -10.78 15.13
C PRO A 235 12.61 -9.94 15.96
N GLU A 236 12.31 -10.39 17.17
CA GLU A 236 11.53 -9.58 18.13
C GLU A 236 12.32 -8.30 18.47
N LYS A 237 11.62 -7.16 18.51
CA LYS A 237 12.21 -5.85 18.87
C LYS A 237 12.39 -5.72 20.36
#